data_a38116d4005e99ed558841e0d71a863b
#
_entry.id   a38116d4005e99ed558841e0d71a863b
#
_cell.length_a   1.000
_cell.length_b   1.000
_cell.length_c   1.000
_cell.angle_alpha   90.00
_cell.angle_beta   90.00
_cell.angle_gamma   90.00
#
_symmetry.space_group_name_H-M   'P 1'
#
loop_
_entity.id
_entity.type
_entity.pdbx_description
1 polymer ?
#
loop_
_entity_poly.entity_id
_entity_poly.type
_entity_poly.pdbx_seq_one_letter_code
_entity_poly.pdbx_strand_id
1 'polypeptide(L)'
;MFAKETYVQRRALLKKNIGSGVLLFLGNDEQGLNYEDNTFRYRQDSTFLYYFGLSFAGLSAIIDIDEDKEIIFGDELTIDHIVWMGTQPTLKEKSERVGISETRPSADITGYLHKAVQKGQAVHYLPPYRAEHKLKLMDWLGIPASRQEASIPFIRAVVAQRNYKSAEEIVEIEKACDVTADMHITAMKVIRPGMYEYEVVAEMNRVAQANNCDLSFATIATVNGQTLHNHYHGNKVKPGDLFLIDAGAELPSGYCGDMSSTVPADQTFTSRQRAVYEIQNAMHLASVKALRPGIPYMEVYDLSARVMVEGLKELGLMKGSAEAVSYTHLTLPTT
;
A
#
# COMPACT_ATOMS: atom_id res chain seq x y z
N MET A 1 -9.92 -10.16 -8.50
CA MET A 1 -11.17 -9.33 -8.42
C MET A 1 -12.16 -10.10 -7.57
N PHE A 2 -12.81 -9.44 -6.61
CA PHE A 2 -13.85 -10.05 -5.78
C PHE A 2 -15.17 -10.23 -6.57
N ALA A 3 -16.13 -10.87 -5.96
CA ALA A 3 -17.48 -10.97 -6.51
C ALA A 3 -18.13 -9.57 -6.64
N LYS A 4 -19.00 -9.41 -7.62
CA LYS A 4 -19.76 -8.17 -7.89
C LYS A 4 -20.42 -7.62 -6.63
N GLU A 5 -21.02 -8.49 -5.86
CA GLU A 5 -21.78 -8.20 -4.65
C GLU A 5 -20.91 -7.54 -3.58
N THR A 6 -19.63 -7.90 -3.48
CA THR A 6 -18.66 -7.30 -2.55
C THR A 6 -18.51 -5.79 -2.82
N TYR A 7 -18.35 -5.40 -4.08
CA TYR A 7 -18.22 -3.98 -4.44
C TYR A 7 -19.53 -3.22 -4.24
N VAL A 8 -20.67 -3.82 -4.60
CA VAL A 8 -21.99 -3.23 -4.38
C VAL A 8 -22.24 -2.97 -2.88
N GLN A 9 -21.95 -3.95 -2.02
CA GLN A 9 -22.11 -3.82 -0.57
C GLN A 9 -21.17 -2.76 0.02
N ARG A 10 -19.92 -2.70 -0.43
CA ARG A 10 -18.95 -1.68 0.03
C ARG A 10 -19.44 -0.26 -0.30
N ARG A 11 -19.93 -0.02 -1.51
CA ARG A 11 -20.48 1.28 -1.91
C ARG A 11 -21.78 1.61 -1.19
N ALA A 12 -22.66 0.65 -1.01
CA ALA A 12 -23.90 0.84 -0.25
C ALA A 12 -23.62 1.25 1.21
N LEU A 13 -22.65 0.60 1.87
CA LEU A 13 -22.24 0.95 3.23
C LEU A 13 -21.60 2.34 3.28
N LEU A 14 -20.78 2.68 2.27
CA LEU A 14 -20.18 4.01 2.19
C LEU A 14 -21.24 5.11 2.04
N LYS A 15 -22.21 4.94 1.14
CA LYS A 15 -23.35 5.87 0.98
C LYS A 15 -24.08 6.09 2.30
N LYS A 16 -24.37 5.00 3.02
CA LYS A 16 -25.02 5.05 4.34
C LYS A 16 -24.22 5.84 5.37
N ASN A 17 -22.89 5.69 5.39
CA ASN A 17 -22.01 6.32 6.38
C ASN A 17 -21.81 7.82 6.13
N ILE A 18 -21.91 8.28 4.88
CA ILE A 18 -21.75 9.70 4.50
C ILE A 18 -23.11 10.43 4.55
N GLY A 19 -24.15 9.82 3.99
CA GLY A 19 -25.54 10.29 4.05
C GLY A 19 -25.97 11.21 2.91
N SER A 20 -25.14 12.11 2.39
CA SER A 20 -25.50 13.03 1.30
C SER A 20 -24.27 13.52 0.53
N GLY A 21 -24.51 14.15 -0.64
CA GLY A 21 -23.49 14.74 -1.47
C GLY A 21 -22.91 13.80 -2.52
N VAL A 22 -21.87 14.27 -3.20
CA VAL A 22 -21.18 13.56 -4.28
C VAL A 22 -19.82 13.09 -3.80
N LEU A 23 -19.54 11.79 -3.89
CA LEU A 23 -18.25 11.20 -3.60
C LEU A 23 -17.47 11.07 -4.90
N LEU A 24 -16.36 11.79 -5.02
CA LEU A 24 -15.47 11.77 -6.16
C LEU A 24 -14.28 10.84 -5.86
N PHE A 25 -14.08 9.84 -6.71
CA PHE A 25 -12.94 8.94 -6.68
C PHE A 25 -12.04 9.18 -7.89
N LEU A 26 -10.78 9.46 -7.61
CA LEU A 26 -9.75 9.67 -8.61
C LEU A 26 -9.00 8.37 -8.83
N GLY A 27 -9.14 7.78 -10.02
CA GLY A 27 -8.27 6.72 -10.48
C GLY A 27 -6.92 7.29 -10.95
N ASN A 28 -5.89 6.43 -10.91
CA ASN A 28 -4.57 6.78 -11.39
C ASN A 28 -4.51 6.76 -12.91
N ASP A 29 -3.62 7.57 -13.47
CA ASP A 29 -3.26 7.55 -14.88
C ASP A 29 -1.92 6.83 -15.05
N GLU A 30 -1.62 6.38 -16.28
CA GLU A 30 -0.27 5.96 -16.64
C GLU A 30 0.69 7.13 -16.55
N GLN A 31 1.94 6.85 -16.22
CA GLN A 31 2.99 7.87 -16.11
C GLN A 31 4.18 7.47 -16.96
N GLY A 32 4.60 8.37 -17.83
CA GLY A 32 5.81 8.19 -18.63
C GLY A 32 7.05 8.10 -17.76
N LEU A 33 7.92 7.14 -18.05
CA LEU A 33 9.22 6.97 -17.40
C LEU A 33 10.23 8.00 -17.94
N ASN A 34 10.37 8.08 -19.24
CA ASN A 34 11.29 8.96 -19.96
C ASN A 34 10.69 9.57 -21.24
N TYR A 35 9.58 9.05 -21.71
CA TYR A 35 8.72 9.61 -22.74
C TYR A 35 7.31 8.97 -22.62
N GLU A 36 6.34 9.45 -23.42
CA GLU A 36 4.91 9.16 -23.23
C GLU A 36 4.58 7.66 -23.28
N ASP A 37 5.09 6.93 -24.27
CA ASP A 37 4.75 5.52 -24.48
C ASP A 37 5.59 4.53 -23.65
N ASN A 38 6.64 4.99 -22.97
CA ASN A 38 7.41 4.16 -22.05
C ASN A 38 7.02 4.48 -20.62
N THR A 39 6.01 3.79 -20.12
CA THR A 39 5.41 4.08 -18.82
C THR A 39 6.04 3.29 -17.69
N PHE A 40 5.97 3.86 -16.48
CA PHE A 40 6.09 3.06 -15.27
C PHE A 40 5.00 2.00 -15.25
N ARG A 41 5.25 0.90 -14.52
CA ARG A 41 4.20 -0.07 -14.26
C ARG A 41 2.97 0.65 -13.69
N TYR A 42 1.83 0.39 -14.33
CA TYR A 42 0.56 0.94 -13.87
C TYR A 42 0.13 0.31 -12.53
N ARG A 43 -0.30 1.15 -11.63
CA ARG A 43 -0.90 0.74 -10.36
C ARG A 43 -2.07 1.65 -10.03
N GLN A 44 -3.26 1.08 -9.88
CA GLN A 44 -4.48 1.82 -9.56
C GLN A 44 -4.46 2.31 -8.10
N ASP A 45 -5.18 3.41 -7.82
CA ASP A 45 -5.43 3.89 -6.47
C ASP A 45 -6.08 2.79 -5.61
N SER A 46 -5.58 2.60 -4.39
CA SER A 46 -6.03 1.51 -3.52
C SER A 46 -7.48 1.66 -3.07
N THR A 47 -7.97 2.90 -2.88
CA THR A 47 -9.36 3.15 -2.51
C THR A 47 -10.28 2.96 -3.69
N PHE A 48 -9.85 3.36 -4.89
CA PHE A 48 -10.55 3.06 -6.13
C PHE A 48 -10.70 1.54 -6.33
N LEU A 49 -9.61 0.77 -6.16
CA LEU A 49 -9.66 -0.70 -6.22
C LEU A 49 -10.62 -1.28 -5.19
N TYR A 50 -10.63 -0.76 -3.97
CA TYR A 50 -11.48 -1.26 -2.90
C TYR A 50 -12.97 -1.13 -3.22
N TYR A 51 -13.39 0.00 -3.82
CA TYR A 51 -14.80 0.26 -4.10
C TYR A 51 -15.26 -0.16 -5.50
N PHE A 52 -14.34 -0.24 -6.46
CA PHE A 52 -14.68 -0.47 -7.87
C PHE A 52 -13.98 -1.69 -8.47
N GLY A 53 -12.90 -2.19 -7.90
CA GLY A 53 -12.20 -3.38 -8.41
C GLY A 53 -11.63 -3.26 -9.82
N LEU A 54 -11.59 -2.07 -10.39
CA LEU A 54 -11.14 -1.82 -11.76
C LEU A 54 -9.70 -1.30 -11.76
N SER A 55 -8.78 -2.08 -12.33
CA SER A 55 -7.36 -1.73 -12.43
C SER A 55 -7.00 -1.32 -13.86
N PHE A 56 -7.55 -0.19 -14.30
CA PHE A 56 -7.31 0.43 -15.61
C PHE A 56 -6.99 1.90 -15.42
N ALA A 57 -6.09 2.43 -16.24
CA ALA A 57 -5.73 3.83 -16.24
C ALA A 57 -6.87 4.73 -16.76
N GLY A 58 -6.82 6.01 -16.41
CA GLY A 58 -7.74 7.01 -16.93
C GLY A 58 -9.16 6.94 -16.39
N LEU A 59 -9.43 6.13 -15.36
CA LEU A 59 -10.75 6.03 -14.77
C LEU A 59 -10.94 7.06 -13.65
N SER A 60 -12.19 7.51 -13.51
CA SER A 60 -12.68 8.20 -12.33
C SER A 60 -14.09 7.71 -12.02
N ALA A 61 -14.55 7.89 -10.79
CA ALA A 61 -15.88 7.47 -10.43
C ALA A 61 -16.59 8.50 -9.56
N ILE A 62 -17.90 8.56 -9.71
CA ILE A 62 -18.78 9.35 -8.87
C ILE A 62 -19.82 8.41 -8.23
N ILE A 63 -20.02 8.60 -6.92
CA ILE A 63 -21.19 8.12 -6.19
C ILE A 63 -21.96 9.36 -5.78
N ASP A 64 -23.07 9.66 -6.45
CA ASP A 64 -23.98 10.73 -6.10
C ASP A 64 -25.06 10.15 -5.18
N ILE A 65 -24.94 10.45 -3.89
CA ILE A 65 -25.81 9.90 -2.86
C ILE A 65 -27.22 10.48 -2.97
N ASP A 66 -27.32 11.76 -3.29
CA ASP A 66 -28.59 12.49 -3.34
C ASP A 66 -29.44 12.09 -4.56
N GLU A 67 -28.79 11.73 -5.67
CA GLU A 67 -29.46 11.27 -6.90
C GLU A 67 -29.49 9.73 -7.02
N ASP A 68 -28.92 9.01 -6.04
CA ASP A 68 -28.72 7.56 -6.03
C ASP A 68 -28.09 7.02 -7.32
N LYS A 69 -26.98 7.65 -7.75
CA LYS A 69 -26.24 7.27 -8.96
C LYS A 69 -24.84 6.80 -8.63
N GLU A 70 -24.39 5.82 -9.37
CA GLU A 70 -23.01 5.34 -9.39
C GLU A 70 -22.53 5.34 -10.85
N ILE A 71 -21.49 6.13 -11.14
CA ILE A 71 -21.04 6.39 -12.52
C ILE A 71 -19.53 6.15 -12.61
N ILE A 72 -19.11 5.39 -13.61
CA ILE A 72 -17.69 5.33 -14.01
C ILE A 72 -17.47 6.26 -15.19
N PHE A 73 -16.47 7.11 -15.07
CA PHE A 73 -15.99 7.98 -16.16
C PHE A 73 -14.69 7.39 -16.71
N GLY A 74 -14.62 7.30 -18.02
CA GLY A 74 -13.46 6.80 -18.75
C GLY A 74 -13.74 6.80 -20.25
N ASP A 75 -12.72 6.60 -21.04
CA ASP A 75 -12.84 6.62 -22.48
C ASP A 75 -12.69 5.20 -23.05
N GLU A 76 -13.41 4.93 -24.14
CA GLU A 76 -13.28 3.68 -24.88
C GLU A 76 -11.98 3.68 -25.68
N LEU A 77 -11.43 2.49 -25.90
CA LEU A 77 -10.23 2.35 -26.71
C LEU A 77 -10.48 2.76 -28.15
N THR A 78 -9.59 3.58 -28.70
CA THR A 78 -9.58 3.90 -30.12
C THR A 78 -9.10 2.68 -30.95
N ILE A 79 -9.29 2.74 -32.27
CA ILE A 79 -8.78 1.72 -33.18
C ILE A 79 -7.26 1.58 -33.03
N ASP A 80 -6.53 2.67 -32.90
CA ASP A 80 -5.08 2.66 -32.71
C ASP A 80 -4.69 1.91 -31.41
N HIS A 81 -5.36 2.17 -30.30
CA HIS A 81 -5.15 1.39 -29.06
C HIS A 81 -5.41 -0.11 -29.25
N ILE A 82 -6.45 -0.47 -30.02
CA ILE A 82 -6.77 -1.88 -30.30
C ILE A 82 -5.68 -2.53 -31.17
N VAL A 83 -5.12 -1.79 -32.12
CA VAL A 83 -4.00 -2.27 -32.97
C VAL A 83 -2.76 -2.58 -32.12
N TRP A 84 -2.45 -1.70 -31.16
CA TRP A 84 -1.26 -1.85 -30.31
C TRP A 84 -1.44 -2.86 -29.18
N MET A 85 -2.61 -2.90 -28.53
CA MET A 85 -2.84 -3.61 -27.28
C MET A 85 -3.82 -4.79 -27.39
N GLY A 86 -4.37 -5.03 -28.58
CA GLY A 86 -5.42 -6.02 -28.79
C GLY A 86 -6.79 -5.55 -28.29
N THR A 87 -7.81 -6.35 -28.61
CA THR A 87 -9.20 -6.07 -28.20
C THR A 87 -9.34 -6.19 -26.68
N GLN A 88 -9.93 -5.18 -26.05
CA GLN A 88 -10.23 -5.14 -24.64
C GLN A 88 -11.75 -5.07 -24.40
N PRO A 89 -12.26 -5.51 -23.23
CA PRO A 89 -13.65 -5.27 -22.87
C PRO A 89 -13.95 -3.77 -22.85
N THR A 90 -15.15 -3.40 -23.27
CA THR A 90 -15.63 -2.01 -23.22
C THR A 90 -15.68 -1.48 -21.77
N LEU A 91 -15.73 -0.18 -21.59
CA LEU A 91 -15.91 0.45 -20.29
C LEU A 91 -17.18 -0.05 -19.60
N LYS A 92 -18.26 -0.19 -20.36
CA LYS A 92 -19.53 -0.73 -19.88
C LYS A 92 -19.39 -2.16 -19.37
N GLU A 93 -18.80 -3.06 -20.14
CA GLU A 93 -18.59 -4.46 -19.74
C GLU A 93 -17.71 -4.56 -18.49
N LYS A 94 -16.67 -3.72 -18.38
CA LYS A 94 -15.82 -3.64 -17.18
C LYS A 94 -16.64 -3.20 -15.96
N SER A 95 -17.45 -2.15 -16.10
CA SER A 95 -18.25 -1.56 -15.02
C SER A 95 -19.38 -2.48 -14.55
N GLU A 96 -20.03 -3.20 -15.45
CA GLU A 96 -21.09 -4.17 -15.11
C GLU A 96 -20.58 -5.33 -14.25
N ARG A 97 -19.29 -5.71 -14.40
CA ARG A 97 -18.65 -6.74 -13.55
C ARG A 97 -18.58 -6.35 -12.07
N VAL A 98 -18.62 -5.06 -11.79
CA VAL A 98 -18.56 -4.51 -10.42
C VAL A 98 -19.88 -3.84 -10.00
N GLY A 99 -20.95 -4.08 -10.77
CA GLY A 99 -22.32 -3.68 -10.44
C GLY A 99 -22.64 -2.23 -10.76
N ILE A 100 -21.95 -1.60 -11.70
CA ILE A 100 -22.24 -0.24 -12.18
C ILE A 100 -22.69 -0.34 -13.63
N SER A 101 -23.86 0.18 -13.92
CA SER A 101 -24.46 0.17 -15.27
C SER A 101 -24.28 1.50 -16.02
N GLU A 102 -24.03 2.60 -15.29
CA GLU A 102 -23.83 3.92 -15.90
C GLU A 102 -22.36 4.20 -16.13
N THR A 103 -21.99 4.44 -17.37
CA THR A 103 -20.66 4.87 -17.78
C THR A 103 -20.76 6.12 -18.63
N ARG A 104 -19.76 7.01 -18.53
CA ARG A 104 -19.68 8.25 -19.31
C ARG A 104 -18.27 8.53 -19.79
N PRO A 105 -18.10 9.27 -20.90
CA PRO A 105 -16.81 9.78 -21.29
C PRO A 105 -16.13 10.60 -20.18
N SER A 106 -14.81 10.55 -20.10
CA SER A 106 -14.03 11.32 -19.13
C SER A 106 -14.32 12.83 -19.18
N ALA A 107 -14.58 13.36 -20.39
CA ALA A 107 -14.90 14.79 -20.59
C ALA A 107 -16.18 15.24 -19.87
N ASP A 108 -17.11 14.34 -19.56
CA ASP A 108 -18.40 14.69 -18.96
C ASP A 108 -18.31 14.99 -17.44
N ILE A 109 -17.21 14.60 -16.79
CA ILE A 109 -17.10 14.67 -15.32
C ILE A 109 -17.15 16.10 -14.80
N THR A 110 -16.49 17.03 -15.48
CA THR A 110 -16.48 18.45 -15.11
C THR A 110 -17.91 19.04 -15.13
N GLY A 111 -18.65 18.76 -16.19
CA GLY A 111 -20.04 19.19 -16.31
C GLY A 111 -20.97 18.60 -15.25
N TYR A 112 -20.72 17.35 -14.86
CA TYR A 112 -21.46 16.68 -13.78
C TYR A 112 -21.21 17.36 -12.43
N LEU A 113 -19.93 17.55 -12.08
CA LEU A 113 -19.53 18.16 -10.82
C LEU A 113 -20.01 19.61 -10.69
N HIS A 114 -19.91 20.40 -11.77
CA HIS A 114 -20.43 21.78 -11.75
C HIS A 114 -21.94 21.81 -11.50
N LYS A 115 -22.72 20.92 -12.11
CA LYS A 115 -24.17 20.83 -11.87
C LYS A 115 -24.46 20.44 -10.41
N ALA A 116 -23.70 19.50 -9.84
CA ALA A 116 -23.84 19.11 -8.44
C ALA A 116 -23.58 20.31 -7.50
N VAL A 117 -22.50 21.04 -7.72
CA VAL A 117 -22.17 22.25 -6.94
C VAL A 117 -23.25 23.32 -7.09
N GLN A 118 -23.78 23.55 -8.31
CA GLN A 118 -24.88 24.50 -8.54
C GLN A 118 -26.17 24.12 -7.80
N LYS A 119 -26.42 22.82 -7.59
CA LYS A 119 -27.54 22.31 -6.78
C LYS A 119 -27.28 22.43 -5.27
N GLY A 120 -26.10 22.86 -4.86
CA GLY A 120 -25.70 22.93 -3.45
C GLY A 120 -25.22 21.64 -2.84
N GLN A 121 -24.93 20.60 -3.65
CA GLN A 121 -24.39 19.35 -3.17
C GLN A 121 -22.92 19.54 -2.75
N ALA A 122 -22.54 18.95 -1.63
CA ALA A 122 -21.13 18.87 -1.23
C ALA A 122 -20.39 17.84 -2.11
N VAL A 123 -19.21 18.21 -2.60
CA VAL A 123 -18.32 17.29 -3.32
C VAL A 123 -17.23 16.83 -2.37
N HIS A 124 -17.20 15.54 -2.10
CA HIS A 124 -16.23 14.89 -1.22
C HIS A 124 -15.16 14.19 -2.03
N TYR A 125 -13.90 14.41 -1.70
CA TYR A 125 -12.75 13.70 -2.26
C TYR A 125 -11.72 13.40 -1.16
N LEU A 126 -10.88 12.39 -1.43
CA LEU A 126 -9.80 11.95 -0.54
C LEU A 126 -8.52 12.79 -0.77
N PRO A 127 -7.55 12.80 0.16
CA PRO A 127 -6.31 13.55 -0.01
C PRO A 127 -5.60 13.18 -1.32
N PRO A 128 -5.37 14.16 -2.24
CA PRO A 128 -4.70 13.88 -3.50
C PRO A 128 -3.19 13.74 -3.26
N TYR A 129 -2.65 12.53 -3.34
CA TYR A 129 -1.23 12.26 -3.15
C TYR A 129 -0.43 12.29 -4.46
N ARG A 130 -1.09 12.20 -5.63
CA ARG A 130 -0.45 12.27 -6.95
C ARG A 130 -0.64 13.64 -7.58
N ALA A 131 0.33 14.05 -8.41
CA ALA A 131 0.27 15.35 -9.08
C ALA A 131 -0.93 15.45 -10.03
N GLU A 132 -1.22 14.37 -10.80
CA GLU A 132 -2.35 14.33 -11.71
C GLU A 132 -3.70 14.45 -10.99
N HIS A 133 -3.84 13.92 -9.78
CA HIS A 133 -5.06 14.11 -8.98
C HIS A 133 -5.27 15.58 -8.60
N LYS A 134 -4.19 16.28 -8.26
CA LYS A 134 -4.24 17.71 -7.95
C LYS A 134 -4.64 18.54 -9.17
N LEU A 135 -4.12 18.19 -10.35
CA LEU A 135 -4.48 18.84 -11.60
C LEU A 135 -5.94 18.57 -11.98
N LYS A 136 -6.41 17.32 -11.87
CA LYS A 136 -7.83 16.97 -12.09
C LYS A 136 -8.77 17.77 -11.18
N LEU A 137 -8.47 17.92 -9.91
CA LEU A 137 -9.28 18.72 -8.98
C LEU A 137 -9.26 20.23 -9.34
N MET A 138 -8.13 20.73 -9.84
CA MET A 138 -8.08 22.11 -10.37
C MET A 138 -8.98 22.29 -11.58
N ASP A 139 -8.91 21.39 -12.56
CA ASP A 139 -9.68 21.49 -13.80
C ASP A 139 -11.18 21.28 -13.56
N TRP A 140 -11.53 20.30 -12.71
CA TRP A 140 -12.93 19.88 -12.53
C TRP A 140 -13.71 20.72 -11.51
N LEU A 141 -13.03 21.23 -10.48
CA LEU A 141 -13.67 21.96 -9.37
C LEU A 141 -13.18 23.41 -9.25
N GLY A 142 -12.19 23.82 -10.03
CA GLY A 142 -11.59 25.14 -9.92
C GLY A 142 -10.83 25.39 -8.60
N ILE A 143 -10.43 24.32 -7.89
CA ILE A 143 -9.75 24.45 -6.58
C ILE A 143 -8.23 24.41 -6.78
N PRO A 144 -7.52 25.54 -6.54
CA PRO A 144 -6.06 25.55 -6.62
C PRO A 144 -5.42 24.49 -5.73
N ALA A 145 -4.31 23.86 -6.18
CA ALA A 145 -3.64 22.80 -5.46
C ALA A 145 -3.29 23.13 -3.99
N SER A 146 -3.00 24.40 -3.70
CA SER A 146 -2.73 24.88 -2.33
C SER A 146 -3.96 25.01 -1.43
N ARG A 147 -5.16 24.85 -1.96
CA ARG A 147 -6.44 24.93 -1.25
C ARG A 147 -7.27 23.66 -1.33
N GLN A 148 -6.70 22.57 -1.81
CA GLN A 148 -7.38 21.29 -1.89
C GLN A 148 -7.41 20.62 -0.51
N GLU A 149 -8.56 20.74 0.14
CA GLU A 149 -8.81 20.12 1.44
C GLU A 149 -9.69 18.88 1.27
N ALA A 150 -9.18 17.75 1.75
CA ALA A 150 -9.92 16.50 1.69
C ALA A 150 -11.11 16.49 2.67
N SER A 151 -12.14 15.75 2.31
CA SER A 151 -13.32 15.60 3.15
C SER A 151 -13.05 14.68 4.35
N ILE A 152 -13.02 15.23 5.56
CA ILE A 152 -12.85 14.47 6.80
C ILE A 152 -13.95 13.41 6.98
N PRO A 153 -15.26 13.67 6.76
CA PRO A 153 -16.28 12.63 6.80
C PRO A 153 -16.00 11.48 5.84
N PHE A 154 -15.53 11.78 4.62
CA PHE A 154 -15.22 10.74 3.64
C PHE A 154 -14.01 9.90 4.07
N ILE A 155 -12.95 10.53 4.55
CA ILE A 155 -11.79 9.83 5.11
C ILE A 155 -12.22 8.88 6.23
N ARG A 156 -13.01 9.36 7.19
CA ARG A 156 -13.48 8.55 8.33
C ARG A 156 -14.33 7.36 7.88
N ALA A 157 -15.23 7.56 6.91
CA ALA A 157 -16.07 6.49 6.39
C ALA A 157 -15.26 5.40 5.68
N VAL A 158 -14.25 5.79 4.88
CA VAL A 158 -13.33 4.85 4.22
C VAL A 158 -12.50 4.08 5.25
N VAL A 159 -11.93 4.78 6.22
CA VAL A 159 -11.13 4.16 7.30
C VAL A 159 -11.96 3.17 8.11
N ALA A 160 -13.19 3.54 8.49
CA ALA A 160 -14.09 2.67 9.25
C ALA A 160 -14.38 1.34 8.52
N GLN A 161 -14.47 1.36 7.18
CA GLN A 161 -14.66 0.14 6.41
C GLN A 161 -13.37 -0.66 6.24
N ARG A 162 -12.25 0.00 5.87
CA ARG A 162 -10.99 -0.68 5.55
C ARG A 162 -10.23 -1.18 6.77
N ASN A 163 -10.51 -0.66 7.96
CA ASN A 163 -9.92 -1.15 9.21
C ASN A 163 -10.34 -2.60 9.53
N TYR A 164 -11.50 -3.02 9.08
CA TYR A 164 -12.00 -4.38 9.26
C TYR A 164 -11.92 -5.12 7.93
N LYS A 165 -11.17 -6.21 7.90
CA LYS A 165 -10.99 -7.04 6.70
C LYS A 165 -12.09 -8.09 6.63
N SER A 166 -12.67 -8.27 5.44
CA SER A 166 -13.56 -9.39 5.17
C SER A 166 -12.76 -10.71 5.07
N ALA A 167 -13.46 -11.84 5.14
CA ALA A 167 -12.81 -13.13 4.96
C ALA A 167 -12.10 -13.25 3.59
N GLU A 168 -12.68 -12.69 2.54
CA GLU A 168 -12.09 -12.67 1.20
C GLU A 168 -10.80 -11.82 1.15
N GLU A 169 -10.77 -10.69 1.86
CA GLU A 169 -9.57 -9.86 1.98
C GLU A 169 -8.46 -10.57 2.75
N ILE A 170 -8.80 -11.29 3.81
CA ILE A 170 -7.84 -12.08 4.59
C ILE A 170 -7.17 -13.12 3.69
N VAL A 171 -7.93 -13.85 2.86
CA VAL A 171 -7.38 -14.83 1.92
C VAL A 171 -6.38 -14.19 0.93
N GLU A 172 -6.67 -12.99 0.43
CA GLU A 172 -5.74 -12.28 -0.46
C GLU A 172 -4.49 -11.80 0.29
N ILE A 173 -4.64 -11.31 1.52
CA ILE A 173 -3.50 -10.89 2.35
C ILE A 173 -2.60 -12.09 2.67
N GLU A 174 -3.18 -13.24 3.05
CA GLU A 174 -2.43 -14.48 3.34
C GLU A 174 -1.64 -14.95 2.13
N LYS A 175 -2.24 -14.95 0.92
CA LYS A 175 -1.50 -15.28 -0.32
C LYS A 175 -0.31 -14.32 -0.56
N ALA A 176 -0.51 -13.02 -0.36
CA ALA A 176 0.57 -12.04 -0.50
C ALA A 176 1.68 -12.29 0.52
N CYS A 177 1.32 -12.62 1.76
CA CYS A 177 2.26 -12.98 2.82
C CYS A 177 3.03 -14.27 2.51
N ASP A 178 2.37 -15.29 1.94
CA ASP A 178 3.04 -16.55 1.56
C ASP A 178 4.13 -16.29 0.51
N VAL A 179 3.82 -15.54 -0.55
CA VAL A 179 4.82 -15.18 -1.57
C VAL A 179 5.93 -14.33 -0.97
N THR A 180 5.58 -13.39 -0.07
CA THR A 180 6.57 -12.58 0.64
C THR A 180 7.51 -13.44 1.49
N ALA A 181 6.97 -14.42 2.22
CA ALA A 181 7.77 -15.36 3.00
C ALA A 181 8.73 -16.15 2.11
N ASP A 182 8.27 -16.62 0.94
CA ASP A 182 9.12 -17.32 -0.04
C ASP A 182 10.24 -16.40 -0.59
N MET A 183 9.99 -15.12 -0.79
CA MET A 183 11.04 -14.14 -1.15
C MET A 183 12.12 -14.07 -0.06
N HIS A 184 11.71 -13.94 1.21
CA HIS A 184 12.63 -13.87 2.36
C HIS A 184 13.41 -15.19 2.54
N ILE A 185 12.73 -16.35 2.48
CA ILE A 185 13.36 -17.65 2.55
C ILE A 185 14.38 -17.84 1.41
N THR A 186 14.07 -17.36 0.22
CA THR A 186 15.00 -17.40 -0.92
C THR A 186 16.23 -16.54 -0.65
N ALA A 187 16.07 -15.31 -0.18
CA ALA A 187 17.18 -14.46 0.20
C ALA A 187 18.08 -15.14 1.26
N MET A 188 17.47 -15.71 2.32
CA MET A 188 18.18 -16.45 3.37
C MET A 188 19.00 -17.64 2.81
N LYS A 189 18.50 -18.31 1.78
CA LYS A 189 19.18 -19.45 1.15
C LYS A 189 20.32 -19.04 0.22
N VAL A 190 20.19 -17.90 -0.45
CA VAL A 190 21.17 -17.52 -1.50
C VAL A 190 22.29 -16.64 -0.99
N ILE A 191 22.06 -15.83 0.03
CA ILE A 191 23.05 -14.87 0.50
C ILE A 191 24.35 -15.53 0.93
N ARG A 192 25.48 -15.00 0.45
CA ARG A 192 26.85 -15.42 0.80
C ARG A 192 27.80 -14.23 0.77
N PRO A 193 28.85 -14.24 1.56
CA PRO A 193 29.96 -13.30 1.39
C PRO A 193 30.51 -13.32 -0.03
N GLY A 194 30.80 -12.15 -0.56
CA GLY A 194 31.28 -11.95 -1.93
C GLY A 194 30.21 -11.53 -2.92
N MET A 195 28.93 -11.78 -2.64
CA MET A 195 27.81 -11.27 -3.45
C MET A 195 27.63 -9.78 -3.28
N TYR A 196 26.96 -9.16 -4.27
CA TYR A 196 26.38 -7.82 -4.11
C TYR A 196 24.93 -7.90 -3.65
N GLU A 197 24.46 -6.87 -2.97
CA GLU A 197 23.05 -6.77 -2.49
C GLU A 197 22.07 -6.96 -3.64
N TYR A 198 22.31 -6.36 -4.83
CA TYR A 198 21.43 -6.49 -6.00
C TYR A 198 21.29 -7.93 -6.51
N GLU A 199 22.28 -8.80 -6.29
CA GLU A 199 22.17 -10.23 -6.69
C GLU A 199 21.15 -10.96 -5.82
N VAL A 200 21.09 -10.64 -4.53
CA VAL A 200 20.08 -11.18 -3.61
C VAL A 200 18.70 -10.63 -3.97
N VAL A 201 18.59 -9.33 -4.24
CA VAL A 201 17.34 -8.67 -4.67
C VAL A 201 16.80 -9.29 -5.97
N ALA A 202 17.67 -9.62 -6.93
CA ALA A 202 17.27 -10.27 -8.17
C ALA A 202 16.59 -11.63 -7.93
N GLU A 203 17.10 -12.44 -7.01
CA GLU A 203 16.48 -13.71 -6.66
C GLU A 203 15.13 -13.53 -5.94
N MET A 204 15.02 -12.55 -5.08
CA MET A 204 13.74 -12.20 -4.44
C MET A 204 12.69 -11.77 -5.47
N ASN A 205 13.09 -10.88 -6.39
CA ASN A 205 12.20 -10.39 -7.45
C ASN A 205 11.76 -11.54 -8.38
N ARG A 206 12.64 -12.49 -8.66
CA ARG A 206 12.30 -13.70 -9.43
C ARG A 206 11.17 -14.49 -8.76
N VAL A 207 11.18 -14.59 -7.42
CA VAL A 207 10.11 -15.29 -6.68
C VAL A 207 8.78 -14.54 -6.84
N ALA A 208 8.76 -13.22 -6.65
CA ALA A 208 7.55 -12.42 -6.83
C ALA A 208 6.98 -12.57 -8.25
N GLN A 209 7.82 -12.39 -9.27
CA GLN A 209 7.40 -12.50 -10.68
C GLN A 209 6.94 -13.90 -11.07
N ALA A 210 7.60 -14.96 -10.55
CA ALA A 210 7.20 -16.36 -10.80
C ALA A 210 5.82 -16.69 -10.21
N ASN A 211 5.35 -15.91 -9.24
CA ASN A 211 4.02 -16.02 -8.64
C ASN A 211 3.02 -14.96 -9.19
N ASN A 212 3.33 -14.34 -10.33
CA ASN A 212 2.51 -13.28 -10.93
C ASN A 212 2.25 -12.12 -9.96
N CYS A 213 3.24 -11.83 -9.10
CA CYS A 213 3.22 -10.71 -8.16
C CYS A 213 4.22 -9.64 -8.59
N ASP A 214 3.97 -8.44 -8.10
CA ASP A 214 4.94 -7.37 -8.11
C ASP A 214 5.49 -7.10 -6.69
N LEU A 215 6.27 -6.03 -6.55
CA LEU A 215 6.74 -5.59 -5.25
C LEU A 215 5.72 -4.66 -4.60
N SER A 216 5.44 -4.88 -3.32
CA SER A 216 4.57 -4.00 -2.52
C SER A 216 5.15 -2.59 -2.41
N PHE A 217 6.46 -2.51 -2.34
CA PHE A 217 7.27 -1.28 -2.27
C PHE A 217 8.68 -1.56 -2.77
N ALA A 218 9.49 -0.52 -2.92
CA ALA A 218 10.89 -0.66 -3.30
C ALA A 218 11.65 -1.45 -2.23
N THR A 219 12.18 -2.62 -2.60
CA THR A 219 12.88 -3.53 -1.67
C THR A 219 14.02 -2.82 -0.95
N ILE A 220 14.12 -2.99 0.36
CA ILE A 220 15.29 -2.67 1.15
C ILE A 220 16.01 -3.99 1.41
N ALA A 221 17.25 -4.10 0.98
CA ALA A 221 18.08 -5.30 1.14
C ALA A 221 19.53 -4.87 1.29
N THR A 222 20.07 -4.88 2.51
CA THR A 222 21.32 -4.20 2.78
C THR A 222 22.12 -4.80 3.94
N VAL A 223 23.46 -4.69 3.85
CA VAL A 223 24.39 -4.90 4.96
C VAL A 223 24.44 -3.68 5.90
N ASN A 224 23.82 -2.56 5.52
CA ASN A 224 23.80 -1.30 6.28
C ASN A 224 22.42 -1.05 6.89
N GLY A 225 21.87 -2.02 7.63
CA GLY A 225 20.52 -1.99 8.19
C GLY A 225 20.23 -0.84 9.18
N GLN A 226 21.25 -0.08 9.59
CA GLN A 226 21.08 1.16 10.36
C GLN A 226 20.51 2.31 9.51
N THR A 227 20.50 2.19 8.17
CA THR A 227 19.89 3.14 7.24
C THR A 227 18.52 2.57 6.81
N LEU A 228 17.44 3.15 7.34
CA LEU A 228 16.10 2.50 7.32
C LEU A 228 15.46 2.43 5.94
N HIS A 229 15.60 3.45 5.08
CA HIS A 229 14.94 3.50 3.76
C HIS A 229 15.96 3.66 2.64
N ASN A 230 16.97 2.79 2.61
CA ASN A 230 18.00 2.81 1.58
C ASN A 230 17.66 1.84 0.45
N HIS A 231 17.46 2.37 -0.75
CA HIS A 231 17.21 1.59 -1.97
C HIS A 231 18.45 1.33 -2.81
N TYR A 232 19.64 1.67 -2.32
CA TYR A 232 20.91 1.38 -2.98
C TYR A 232 21.34 -0.06 -2.67
N HIS A 233 21.60 -0.85 -3.70
CA HIS A 233 21.94 -2.26 -3.58
C HIS A 233 23.35 -2.59 -4.10
N GLY A 234 24.24 -1.61 -4.13
CA GLY A 234 25.59 -1.78 -4.68
C GLY A 234 26.66 -2.19 -3.67
N ASN A 235 26.30 -2.45 -2.41
CA ASN A 235 27.29 -2.89 -1.42
C ASN A 235 27.64 -4.37 -1.62
N LYS A 236 28.92 -4.69 -1.36
CA LYS A 236 29.40 -6.07 -1.38
C LYS A 236 29.31 -6.68 0.00
N VAL A 237 28.66 -7.81 0.09
CA VAL A 237 28.51 -8.60 1.32
C VAL A 237 29.86 -9.15 1.76
N LYS A 238 30.22 -9.01 3.03
CA LYS A 238 31.49 -9.48 3.61
C LYS A 238 31.23 -10.56 4.66
N PRO A 239 32.25 -11.38 4.98
CA PRO A 239 32.19 -12.24 6.15
C PRO A 239 31.89 -11.44 7.42
N GLY A 240 31.00 -11.94 8.26
CA GLY A 240 30.60 -11.30 9.50
C GLY A 240 29.47 -10.26 9.35
N ASP A 241 29.01 -9.95 8.14
CA ASP A 241 27.91 -9.02 7.95
C ASP A 241 26.58 -9.64 8.39
N LEU A 242 25.69 -8.80 8.92
CA LEU A 242 24.24 -9.07 8.96
C LEU A 242 23.60 -8.44 7.73
N PHE A 243 22.62 -9.11 7.17
CA PHE A 243 21.89 -8.65 6.02
C PHE A 243 20.42 -8.43 6.40
N LEU A 244 19.99 -7.18 6.34
CA LEU A 244 18.62 -6.79 6.58
C LEU A 244 17.83 -6.84 5.27
N ILE A 245 16.64 -7.39 5.33
CA ILE A 245 15.67 -7.46 4.23
C ILE A 245 14.37 -6.87 4.72
N ASP A 246 13.82 -5.93 3.95
CA ASP A 246 12.48 -5.41 4.12
C ASP A 246 11.83 -5.37 2.73
N ALA A 247 10.89 -6.29 2.52
CA ALA A 247 10.32 -6.56 1.21
C ALA A 247 8.94 -7.18 1.31
N GLY A 248 8.18 -7.07 0.23
CA GLY A 248 6.88 -7.68 0.12
C GLY A 248 6.42 -7.87 -1.32
N ALA A 249 5.49 -8.79 -1.50
CA ALA A 249 4.82 -9.07 -2.76
C ALA A 249 3.45 -8.40 -2.82
N GLU A 250 3.12 -7.79 -3.96
CA GLU A 250 1.79 -7.28 -4.28
C GLU A 250 1.10 -8.21 -5.27
N LEU A 251 -0.07 -8.74 -4.91
CA LEU A 251 -0.90 -9.53 -5.81
C LEU A 251 -1.55 -8.66 -6.90
N PRO A 252 -1.99 -9.24 -8.02
CA PRO A 252 -2.79 -8.52 -9.03
C PRO A 252 -4.07 -7.89 -8.47
N SER A 253 -4.55 -8.36 -7.33
CA SER A 253 -5.69 -7.79 -6.59
C SER A 253 -5.34 -6.50 -5.83
N GLY A 254 -4.05 -6.13 -5.72
CA GLY A 254 -3.55 -4.98 -4.98
C GLY A 254 -3.39 -5.21 -3.48
N TYR A 255 -3.56 -6.45 -2.99
CA TYR A 255 -3.22 -6.82 -1.60
C TYR A 255 -1.75 -7.15 -1.50
N CYS A 256 -1.13 -6.72 -0.40
CA CYS A 256 0.31 -6.70 -0.21
C CYS A 256 0.72 -7.51 1.01
N GLY A 257 1.86 -8.21 0.90
CA GLY A 257 2.66 -8.63 2.03
C GLY A 257 3.72 -7.57 2.36
N ASP A 258 4.18 -7.57 3.59
CA ASP A 258 5.21 -6.67 4.10
C ASP A 258 5.89 -7.35 5.28
N MET A 259 7.16 -7.70 5.12
CA MET A 259 7.94 -8.39 6.14
C MET A 259 9.36 -7.85 6.22
N SER A 260 9.88 -7.79 7.44
CA SER A 260 11.30 -7.52 7.69
C SER A 260 11.98 -8.72 8.30
N SER A 261 13.19 -9.02 7.86
CA SER A 261 14.05 -10.05 8.45
C SER A 261 15.52 -9.65 8.41
N THR A 262 16.30 -10.18 9.35
CA THR A 262 17.76 -9.97 9.37
C THR A 262 18.44 -11.31 9.54
N VAL A 263 19.43 -11.59 8.69
CA VAL A 263 20.12 -12.88 8.66
C VAL A 263 21.63 -12.69 8.58
N PRO A 264 22.42 -13.63 9.11
CA PRO A 264 23.87 -13.58 8.96
C PRO A 264 24.29 -14.02 7.56
N ALA A 265 25.16 -13.25 6.91
CA ALA A 265 25.68 -13.58 5.58
C ALA A 265 26.48 -14.89 5.56
N ASP A 266 27.10 -15.27 6.67
CA ASP A 266 27.85 -16.51 6.84
C ASP A 266 26.96 -17.71 7.16
N GLN A 267 25.62 -17.58 7.07
CA GLN A 267 24.65 -18.62 7.40
C GLN A 267 24.63 -19.03 8.90
N THR A 268 25.45 -18.41 9.72
CA THR A 268 25.55 -18.70 11.16
C THR A 268 25.80 -17.41 11.93
N PHE A 269 25.03 -17.17 12.96
CA PHE A 269 25.25 -16.04 13.87
C PHE A 269 26.50 -16.22 14.72
N THR A 270 27.30 -15.21 14.87
CA THR A 270 28.26 -15.12 15.98
C THR A 270 27.49 -15.03 17.31
N SER A 271 28.14 -15.39 18.43
CA SER A 271 27.51 -15.30 19.76
C SER A 271 26.96 -13.90 20.07
N ARG A 272 27.67 -12.84 19.65
CA ARG A 272 27.24 -11.45 19.86
C ARG A 272 26.03 -11.10 19.00
N GLN A 273 26.04 -11.46 17.72
CA GLN A 273 24.93 -11.22 16.81
C GLN A 273 23.68 -11.96 17.31
N ARG A 274 23.84 -13.23 17.74
CA ARG A 274 22.75 -14.04 18.25
C ARG A 274 22.12 -13.42 19.50
N ALA A 275 22.93 -12.96 20.45
CA ALA A 275 22.42 -12.33 21.67
C ALA A 275 21.52 -11.11 21.37
N VAL A 276 21.94 -10.26 20.44
CA VAL A 276 21.11 -9.09 20.00
C VAL A 276 19.89 -9.54 19.21
N TYR A 277 20.03 -10.52 18.33
CA TYR A 277 18.92 -11.05 17.54
C TYR A 277 17.83 -11.68 18.43
N GLU A 278 18.19 -12.39 19.48
CA GLU A 278 17.25 -12.97 20.43
C GLU A 278 16.44 -11.91 21.19
N ILE A 279 17.03 -10.75 21.47
CA ILE A 279 16.30 -9.59 22.02
C ILE A 279 15.25 -9.11 21.02
N GLN A 280 15.62 -8.92 19.76
CA GLN A 280 14.70 -8.51 18.70
C GLN A 280 13.56 -9.52 18.53
N ASN A 281 13.87 -10.81 18.55
CA ASN A 281 12.86 -11.86 18.47
C ASN A 281 11.91 -11.84 19.69
N ALA A 282 12.43 -11.63 20.88
CA ALA A 282 11.61 -11.48 22.09
C ALA A 282 10.67 -10.27 22.01
N MET A 283 11.14 -9.14 21.48
CA MET A 283 10.31 -7.95 21.21
C MET A 283 9.16 -8.27 20.27
N HIS A 284 9.46 -8.94 19.14
CA HIS A 284 8.47 -9.33 18.14
C HIS A 284 7.41 -10.24 18.75
N LEU A 285 7.82 -11.31 19.41
CA LEU A 285 6.91 -12.28 20.03
C LEU A 285 6.04 -11.64 21.14
N ALA A 286 6.62 -10.75 21.95
CA ALA A 286 5.87 -10.02 22.97
C ALA A 286 4.80 -9.11 22.34
N SER A 287 5.16 -8.41 21.26
CA SER A 287 4.26 -7.54 20.51
C SER A 287 3.09 -8.32 19.90
N VAL A 288 3.39 -9.42 19.18
CA VAL A 288 2.36 -10.29 18.60
C VAL A 288 1.41 -10.84 19.66
N LYS A 289 1.94 -11.30 20.79
CA LYS A 289 1.15 -11.83 21.91
C LYS A 289 0.25 -10.78 22.55
N ALA A 290 0.66 -9.51 22.55
CA ALA A 290 -0.11 -8.41 23.13
C ALA A 290 -1.27 -7.97 22.24
N LEU A 291 -1.22 -8.23 20.91
CA LEU A 291 -2.25 -7.81 19.97
C LEU A 291 -3.59 -8.46 20.30
N ARG A 292 -4.61 -7.61 20.46
CA ARG A 292 -6.00 -8.00 20.67
C ARG A 292 -6.92 -6.86 20.28
N PRO A 293 -8.19 -7.12 19.96
CA PRO A 293 -9.15 -6.05 19.71
C PRO A 293 -9.21 -5.05 20.85
N GLY A 294 -9.17 -3.77 20.53
CA GLY A 294 -9.27 -2.67 21.50
C GLY A 294 -7.96 -2.22 22.15
N ILE A 295 -6.82 -2.93 21.94
CA ILE A 295 -5.54 -2.43 22.44
C ILE A 295 -5.05 -1.24 21.58
N PRO A 296 -4.69 -0.09 22.17
CA PRO A 296 -4.01 0.98 21.45
C PRO A 296 -2.64 0.51 20.92
N TYR A 297 -2.30 0.85 19.68
CA TYR A 297 -1.01 0.45 19.10
C TYR A 297 0.19 1.00 19.89
N MET A 298 0.04 2.16 20.52
CA MET A 298 1.07 2.74 21.38
C MET A 298 1.44 1.83 22.57
N GLU A 299 0.46 1.13 23.16
CA GLU A 299 0.75 0.18 24.25
C GLU A 299 1.59 -1.01 23.77
N VAL A 300 1.37 -1.47 22.53
CA VAL A 300 2.18 -2.52 21.91
C VAL A 300 3.60 -2.02 21.64
N TYR A 301 3.72 -0.78 21.15
CA TYR A 301 5.01 -0.12 20.93
C TYR A 301 5.79 0.03 22.24
N ASP A 302 5.17 0.53 23.30
CA ASP A 302 5.80 0.71 24.63
C ASP A 302 6.24 -0.63 25.23
N LEU A 303 5.44 -1.69 25.04
CA LEU A 303 5.83 -3.04 25.45
C LEU A 303 7.08 -3.51 24.71
N SER A 304 7.10 -3.36 23.40
CA SER A 304 8.25 -3.70 22.55
C SER A 304 9.51 -2.95 22.97
N ALA A 305 9.40 -1.64 23.18
CA ALA A 305 10.49 -0.79 23.63
C ALA A 305 11.04 -1.22 24.99
N ARG A 306 10.18 -1.56 25.95
CA ARG A 306 10.62 -2.07 27.26
C ARG A 306 11.39 -3.37 27.15
N VAL A 307 10.88 -4.35 26.40
CA VAL A 307 11.57 -5.63 26.19
C VAL A 307 12.96 -5.41 25.58
N MET A 308 13.07 -4.50 24.58
CA MET A 308 14.36 -4.16 24.00
C MET A 308 15.33 -3.58 25.04
N VAL A 309 14.90 -2.57 25.80
CA VAL A 309 15.75 -1.92 26.81
C VAL A 309 16.22 -2.89 27.89
N GLU A 310 15.35 -3.77 28.36
CA GLU A 310 15.70 -4.80 29.33
C GLU A 310 16.79 -5.74 28.78
N GLY A 311 16.61 -6.27 27.59
CA GLY A 311 17.61 -7.14 26.95
C GLY A 311 18.95 -6.42 26.68
N LEU A 312 18.93 -5.18 26.22
CA LEU A 312 20.15 -4.40 26.01
C LEU A 312 20.88 -4.06 27.33
N LYS A 313 20.12 -3.89 28.42
CA LYS A 313 20.71 -3.73 29.76
C LYS A 313 21.40 -5.01 30.27
N GLU A 314 20.78 -6.16 30.04
CA GLU A 314 21.40 -7.47 30.35
C GLU A 314 22.72 -7.69 29.64
N LEU A 315 22.80 -7.22 28.39
CA LEU A 315 24.04 -7.22 27.61
C LEU A 315 25.04 -6.12 28.00
N GLY A 316 24.70 -5.24 28.94
CA GLY A 316 25.55 -4.12 29.33
C GLY A 316 25.63 -2.98 28.33
N LEU A 317 24.76 -2.98 27.31
CA LEU A 317 24.76 -1.96 26.25
C LEU A 317 23.93 -0.73 26.62
N MET A 318 23.06 -0.82 27.63
CA MET A 318 22.26 0.30 28.14
C MET A 318 22.30 0.35 29.68
N LYS A 319 22.00 1.55 30.20
CA LYS A 319 21.93 1.82 31.66
C LYS A 319 20.65 2.59 31.96
N GLY A 320 20.20 2.57 33.23
CA GLY A 320 19.03 3.31 33.70
C GLY A 320 17.78 2.44 33.91
N SER A 321 16.66 3.07 34.25
CA SER A 321 15.36 2.40 34.36
C SER A 321 14.83 2.08 32.99
N ALA A 322 14.34 0.86 32.73
CA ALA A 322 13.76 0.46 31.45
C ALA A 322 12.58 1.38 31.08
N GLU A 323 11.74 1.73 32.07
CA GLU A 323 10.59 2.60 31.84
C GLU A 323 10.99 4.02 31.42
N ALA A 324 11.96 4.64 32.10
CA ALA A 324 12.43 5.99 31.76
C ALA A 324 13.14 6.03 30.40
N VAL A 325 13.96 5.02 30.10
CA VAL A 325 14.75 4.96 28.85
C VAL A 325 13.85 4.67 27.67
N SER A 326 12.86 3.78 27.76
CA SER A 326 11.94 3.49 26.66
C SER A 326 11.14 4.74 26.25
N TYR A 327 10.74 5.55 27.22
CA TYR A 327 9.98 6.78 26.94
C TYR A 327 10.84 7.90 26.32
N THR A 328 12.10 8.07 26.74
CA THR A 328 12.92 9.24 26.38
C THR A 328 13.86 9.04 25.20
N HIS A 329 14.24 7.78 24.88
CA HIS A 329 15.31 7.50 23.92
C HIS A 329 14.87 6.69 22.70
N LEU A 330 13.65 6.20 22.68
CA LEU A 330 13.14 5.37 21.58
C LEU A 330 11.97 6.03 20.83
N THR A 331 11.53 7.20 21.25
CA THR A 331 10.61 8.00 20.44
C THR A 331 11.37 8.61 19.28
N LEU A 332 11.06 8.16 18.05
CA LEU A 332 11.50 8.87 16.86
C LEU A 332 10.97 10.31 16.91
N PRO A 333 11.79 11.33 16.57
CA PRO A 333 11.27 12.68 16.44
C PRO A 333 10.16 12.66 15.40
N THR A 334 8.96 13.00 15.84
CA THR A 334 7.83 13.27 14.93
C THR A 334 8.14 14.59 14.23
N THR A 335 8.67 14.51 13.02
CA THR A 335 8.76 15.66 12.11
C THR A 335 7.50 15.75 11.27
#